data_ac974509414f38cd9af7bf5cd343bccd
#
_entry.id   ac974509414f38cd9af7bf5cd343bccd
#
_cell.length_a   1.000
_cell.length_b   1.000
_cell.length_c   1.000
_cell.angle_alpha   90.00
_cell.angle_beta   90.00
_cell.angle_gamma   90.00
#
_symmetry.space_group_name_H-M   'P 1'
#
loop_
_entity.id
_entity.type
_entity.pdbx_description
1 polymer ?
#
loop_
_entity_poly.entity_id
_entity_poly.type
_entity_poly.pdbx_seq_one_letter_code
_entity_poly.pdbx_strand_id
1 'polypeptide(L)'
;MKKVFLTVLLVLSVTFFGATKVVFWHAMGGSQGETLNQIVKSFNESHPDIVVEAVYIGNYNALQQKLLAGAQAGQLPTISQAYANWTAKLLQSKIVEPLNKYMNDPKIGITKAEWEDVFKAFRNNCTWGNTVYAVPFNKSLYIMYYNATALSAAGISVPKSINELLYAAKALTKDKNKDGKPDVYGFAFRTTVDTFQIFLMMRGGDIVKLGKDGKYISAIDSKETREVLSFFKKLLDSKIAFAQGGYLNDIFGQGTVLMYIDTIAGRTYVEQSSKGKFEWSWAPVPVWMTRNVPFAGTDIIMFSNAKDEEKRAAWEFMKYLISPEVTAYWAVNTGYLPVRRSALQTTIWKQAAKSDPLLEIPLQQIDNAEMDPQLSVWTEIRNVVSTMFNDFINGKVDMETAIKKADTDIKKYLVEEYK
;
A
#
# COMPACT_ATOMS: atom_id res chain seq x y z
N MET A 1 4.07 -62.16 58.19
CA MET A 1 4.29 -60.70 58.02
C MET A 1 4.19 -60.39 56.52
N LYS A 2 3.05 -59.87 56.08
CA LYS A 2 2.83 -59.45 54.64
C LYS A 2 3.26 -58.03 54.50
N LYS A 3 4.29 -57.73 53.66
CA LYS A 3 4.71 -56.36 53.30
C LYS A 3 3.77 -55.85 52.23
N VAL A 4 3.01 -54.82 52.58
CA VAL A 4 2.21 -54.02 51.59
C VAL A 4 3.13 -53.01 50.96
N PHE A 5 3.37 -53.07 49.63
CA PHE A 5 4.04 -52.08 48.87
C PHE A 5 2.98 -51.05 48.43
N LEU A 6 3.10 -49.82 48.98
CA LEU A 6 2.28 -48.67 48.57
C LEU A 6 2.94 -48.03 47.35
N THR A 7 2.38 -48.24 46.14
CA THR A 7 2.82 -47.60 44.93
C THR A 7 2.15 -46.22 44.87
N VAL A 8 2.92 -45.17 45.09
CA VAL A 8 2.46 -43.78 44.91
C VAL A 8 2.46 -43.48 43.41
N LEU A 9 1.28 -43.40 42.82
CA LEU A 9 1.11 -42.94 41.43
C LEU A 9 1.21 -41.43 41.41
N LEU A 10 2.35 -40.89 40.93
CA LEU A 10 2.52 -39.48 40.70
C LEU A 10 1.72 -39.11 39.44
N VAL A 11 0.51 -38.56 39.60
CA VAL A 11 -0.27 -38.00 38.47
C VAL A 11 0.36 -36.65 38.12
N LEU A 12 1.20 -36.62 37.09
CA LEU A 12 1.59 -35.38 36.44
C LEU A 12 0.33 -34.78 35.78
N SER A 13 -0.26 -33.78 36.42
CA SER A 13 -1.26 -32.95 35.82
C SER A 13 -0.59 -32.10 34.72
N VAL A 14 -0.63 -32.58 33.47
CA VAL A 14 -0.35 -31.77 32.31
C VAL A 14 -1.51 -30.76 32.19
N THR A 15 -1.29 -29.55 32.67
CA THR A 15 -2.18 -28.45 32.38
C THR A 15 -2.09 -28.16 30.87
N PHE A 16 -3.07 -28.61 30.09
CA PHE A 16 -3.31 -28.13 28.76
C PHE A 16 -3.70 -26.65 28.88
N PHE A 17 -2.73 -25.75 28.77
CA PHE A 17 -3.02 -24.38 28.47
C PHE A 17 -3.59 -24.38 27.06
N GLY A 18 -4.84 -23.93 26.89
CA GLY A 18 -5.43 -23.73 25.58
C GLY A 18 -4.56 -22.71 24.79
N ALA A 19 -4.46 -22.89 23.47
CA ALA A 19 -3.68 -22.02 22.60
C ALA A 19 -4.07 -20.54 22.78
N THR A 20 -3.09 -19.64 22.82
CA THR A 20 -3.32 -18.19 22.93
C THR A 20 -3.91 -17.67 21.63
N LYS A 21 -5.07 -17.04 21.70
CA LYS A 21 -5.78 -16.52 20.54
C LYS A 21 -5.30 -15.11 20.17
N VAL A 22 -4.98 -14.91 18.87
CA VAL A 22 -4.64 -13.62 18.27
C VAL A 22 -5.70 -13.28 17.20
N VAL A 23 -6.45 -12.22 17.40
CA VAL A 23 -7.43 -11.74 16.40
C VAL A 23 -6.76 -10.72 15.47
N PHE A 24 -6.77 -11.00 14.18
CA PHE A 24 -6.17 -10.17 13.14
C PHE A 24 -7.24 -9.62 12.17
N TRP A 25 -7.51 -8.30 12.22
CA TRP A 25 -8.40 -7.65 11.26
C TRP A 25 -7.64 -7.20 10.00
N HIS A 26 -8.19 -7.56 8.83
CA HIS A 26 -7.56 -7.24 7.56
C HIS A 26 -8.57 -6.90 6.44
N ALA A 27 -8.06 -6.27 5.38
CA ALA A 27 -8.82 -5.90 4.19
C ALA A 27 -8.40 -6.70 2.92
N MET A 28 -7.71 -7.82 3.09
CA MET A 28 -7.27 -8.67 1.99
C MET A 28 -8.41 -9.58 1.55
N GLY A 29 -8.96 -9.35 0.35
CA GLY A 29 -10.00 -10.16 -0.28
C GLY A 29 -9.49 -10.91 -1.51
N GLY A 30 -10.33 -11.77 -2.10
CA GLY A 30 -10.00 -12.54 -3.31
C GLY A 30 -8.71 -13.35 -3.16
N SER A 31 -7.91 -13.44 -4.21
CA SER A 31 -6.65 -14.21 -4.22
C SER A 31 -5.63 -13.73 -3.18
N GLN A 32 -5.62 -12.45 -2.84
CA GLN A 32 -4.77 -11.91 -1.77
C GLN A 32 -5.21 -12.45 -0.40
N GLY A 33 -6.52 -12.54 -0.16
CA GLY A 33 -7.07 -13.15 1.06
C GLY A 33 -6.78 -14.65 1.15
N GLU A 34 -6.85 -15.37 0.04
CA GLU A 34 -6.48 -16.79 -0.03
C GLU A 34 -4.99 -16.99 0.33
N THR A 35 -4.10 -16.16 -0.23
CA THR A 35 -2.67 -16.19 0.11
C THR A 35 -2.43 -15.91 1.59
N LEU A 36 -3.12 -14.90 2.17
CA LEU A 36 -3.02 -14.60 3.60
C LEU A 36 -3.51 -15.77 4.45
N ASN A 37 -4.61 -16.43 4.08
CA ASN A 37 -5.13 -17.59 4.80
C ASN A 37 -4.14 -18.75 4.79
N GLN A 38 -3.38 -18.98 3.70
CA GLN A 38 -2.32 -19.99 3.67
C GLN A 38 -1.16 -19.64 4.63
N ILE A 39 -0.76 -18.37 4.68
CA ILE A 39 0.26 -17.88 5.63
C ILE A 39 -0.19 -18.09 7.07
N VAL A 40 -1.43 -17.72 7.41
CA VAL A 40 -2.01 -17.92 8.74
C VAL A 40 -2.09 -19.40 9.10
N LYS A 41 -2.52 -20.25 8.17
CA LYS A 41 -2.56 -21.70 8.35
C LYS A 41 -1.17 -22.26 8.66
N SER A 42 -0.17 -21.92 7.86
CA SER A 42 1.22 -22.38 8.07
C SER A 42 1.79 -21.91 9.41
N PHE A 43 1.46 -20.68 9.84
CA PHE A 43 1.84 -20.20 11.16
C PHE A 43 1.19 -21.03 12.27
N ASN A 44 -0.12 -21.24 12.24
CA ASN A 44 -0.86 -21.98 13.24
C ASN A 44 -0.40 -23.45 13.34
N GLU A 45 -0.03 -24.06 12.21
CA GLU A 45 0.52 -25.43 12.19
C GLU A 45 1.91 -25.50 12.83
N SER A 46 2.73 -24.45 12.70
CA SER A 46 4.10 -24.42 13.25
C SER A 46 4.17 -23.88 14.68
N HIS A 47 3.10 -23.29 15.21
CA HIS A 47 3.01 -22.70 16.55
C HIS A 47 1.76 -23.22 17.29
N PRO A 48 1.76 -24.48 17.76
CA PRO A 48 0.56 -25.13 18.29
C PRO A 48 0.00 -24.48 19.58
N ASP A 49 0.77 -23.63 20.24
CA ASP A 49 0.41 -22.83 21.40
C ASP A 49 -0.21 -21.46 21.06
N ILE A 50 -0.28 -21.11 19.77
CA ILE A 50 -0.86 -19.84 19.27
C ILE A 50 -1.89 -20.15 18.17
N VAL A 51 -3.04 -19.49 18.24
CA VAL A 51 -4.05 -19.54 17.17
C VAL A 51 -4.32 -18.12 16.65
N VAL A 52 -3.87 -17.82 15.44
CA VAL A 52 -4.22 -16.60 14.74
C VAL A 52 -5.55 -16.81 14.02
N GLU A 53 -6.53 -15.95 14.32
CA GLU A 53 -7.79 -15.84 13.61
C GLU A 53 -7.78 -14.59 12.73
N ALA A 54 -7.59 -14.77 11.41
CA ALA A 54 -7.66 -13.69 10.45
C ALA A 54 -9.13 -13.39 10.09
N VAL A 55 -9.56 -12.15 10.29
CA VAL A 55 -10.94 -11.69 10.08
C VAL A 55 -10.98 -10.66 8.97
N TYR A 56 -11.54 -11.04 7.83
CA TYR A 56 -11.75 -10.14 6.71
C TYR A 56 -12.88 -9.14 7.02
N ILE A 57 -12.56 -7.85 6.99
CA ILE A 57 -13.49 -6.77 7.34
C ILE A 57 -14.13 -6.13 6.09
N GLY A 58 -13.68 -6.52 4.90
CA GLY A 58 -14.07 -5.88 3.65
C GLY A 58 -12.92 -5.03 3.08
N ASN A 59 -13.24 -3.93 2.44
CA ASN A 59 -12.21 -3.05 1.88
C ASN A 59 -11.55 -2.16 2.96
N TYR A 60 -10.53 -1.39 2.57
CA TYR A 60 -9.81 -0.51 3.49
C TYR A 60 -10.71 0.55 4.15
N ASN A 61 -11.71 1.08 3.46
CA ASN A 61 -12.64 2.03 4.07
C ASN A 61 -13.46 1.38 5.19
N ALA A 62 -13.97 0.17 4.96
CA ALA A 62 -14.71 -0.59 5.97
C ALA A 62 -13.81 -0.92 7.17
N LEU A 63 -12.55 -1.32 6.93
CA LEU A 63 -11.58 -1.57 8.00
C LEU A 63 -11.29 -0.32 8.81
N GLN A 64 -11.06 0.84 8.17
CA GLN A 64 -10.82 2.11 8.86
C GLN A 64 -12.00 2.51 9.74
N GLN A 65 -13.23 2.44 9.20
CA GLN A 65 -14.43 2.76 9.95
C GLN A 65 -14.60 1.83 11.16
N LYS A 66 -14.36 0.52 10.98
CA LYS A 66 -14.44 -0.45 12.07
C LYS A 66 -13.37 -0.22 13.13
N LEU A 67 -12.16 0.15 12.76
CA LEU A 67 -11.09 0.51 13.71
C LEU A 67 -11.45 1.74 14.53
N LEU A 68 -11.96 2.80 13.89
CA LEU A 68 -12.36 4.02 14.59
C LEU A 68 -13.54 3.78 15.54
N ALA A 69 -14.56 3.02 15.11
CA ALA A 69 -15.68 2.64 15.96
C ALA A 69 -15.24 1.73 17.11
N GLY A 70 -14.36 0.74 16.83
CA GLY A 70 -13.77 -0.14 17.84
C GLY A 70 -12.94 0.59 18.87
N ALA A 71 -12.19 1.61 18.45
CA ALA A 71 -11.42 2.48 19.35
C ALA A 71 -12.34 3.23 20.33
N GLN A 72 -13.46 3.75 19.86
CA GLN A 72 -14.45 4.44 20.70
C GLN A 72 -15.17 3.49 21.67
N ALA A 73 -15.43 2.26 21.23
CA ALA A 73 -16.16 1.26 22.02
C ALA A 73 -15.24 0.41 22.92
N GLY A 74 -13.93 0.54 22.83
CA GLY A 74 -12.96 -0.34 23.53
C GLY A 74 -12.97 -1.78 22.97
N GLN A 75 -13.41 -1.99 21.74
CA GLN A 75 -13.57 -3.31 21.09
C GLN A 75 -12.64 -3.42 19.86
N LEU A 76 -11.36 -3.52 20.13
CA LEU A 76 -10.31 -3.67 19.13
C LEU A 76 -9.81 -5.12 19.07
N PRO A 77 -9.28 -5.58 17.92
CA PRO A 77 -8.62 -6.89 17.80
C PRO A 77 -7.27 -6.87 18.52
N THR A 78 -6.54 -7.98 18.50
CA THR A 78 -5.16 -8.00 18.98
C THR A 78 -4.24 -7.21 18.05
N ILE A 79 -4.39 -7.42 16.73
CA ILE A 79 -3.62 -6.73 15.68
C ILE A 79 -4.52 -6.39 14.48
N SER A 80 -4.11 -5.39 13.71
CA SER A 80 -4.82 -5.01 12.47
C SER A 80 -3.89 -4.43 11.42
N GLN A 81 -4.28 -4.56 10.15
CA GLN A 81 -3.75 -3.68 9.10
C GLN A 81 -4.13 -2.23 9.39
N ALA A 82 -3.18 -1.32 9.17
CA ALA A 82 -3.41 0.12 9.21
C ALA A 82 -2.47 0.86 8.27
N TYR A 83 -2.95 1.93 7.65
CA TYR A 83 -2.08 2.93 7.01
C TYR A 83 -1.40 3.78 8.09
N ALA A 84 -0.25 4.39 7.77
CA ALA A 84 0.50 5.20 8.72
C ALA A 84 -0.31 6.38 9.29
N ASN A 85 -1.15 7.02 8.48
CA ASN A 85 -2.03 8.10 8.93
C ASN A 85 -3.15 7.61 9.87
N TRP A 86 -3.66 6.38 9.68
CA TRP A 86 -4.61 5.79 10.64
C TRP A 86 -3.89 5.49 11.96
N THR A 87 -2.67 4.94 11.86
CA THR A 87 -1.83 4.72 13.05
C THR A 87 -1.56 6.03 13.77
N ALA A 88 -1.20 7.11 13.08
CA ALA A 88 -1.00 8.44 13.66
C ALA A 88 -2.24 8.92 14.43
N LYS A 89 -3.44 8.73 13.87
CA LYS A 89 -4.71 9.07 14.55
C LYS A 89 -4.98 8.23 15.79
N LEU A 90 -4.71 6.93 15.72
CA LEU A 90 -4.89 6.00 16.85
C LEU A 90 -3.84 6.25 17.96
N LEU A 91 -2.65 6.71 17.60
CA LEU A 91 -1.61 7.10 18.57
C LEU A 91 -2.02 8.28 19.47
N GLN A 92 -2.83 9.21 18.96
CA GLN A 92 -3.38 10.30 19.78
C GLN A 92 -4.23 9.77 20.94
N SER A 93 -4.89 8.63 20.75
CA SER A 93 -5.69 7.95 21.79
C SER A 93 -4.88 6.99 22.66
N LYS A 94 -3.55 6.85 22.42
CA LYS A 94 -2.62 5.95 23.15
C LYS A 94 -3.05 4.48 23.17
N ILE A 95 -3.72 4.03 22.13
CA ILE A 95 -4.26 2.66 22.02
C ILE A 95 -3.43 1.73 21.14
N VAL A 96 -2.36 2.24 20.52
CA VAL A 96 -1.41 1.43 19.74
C VAL A 96 -0.23 1.07 20.63
N GLU A 97 0.10 -0.22 20.66
CA GLU A 97 1.18 -0.77 21.49
C GLU A 97 2.55 -0.46 20.89
N PRO A 98 3.50 0.10 21.66
CA PRO A 98 4.89 0.25 21.25
C PRO A 98 5.57 -1.12 21.10
N LEU A 99 6.21 -1.36 19.96
CA LEU A 99 6.82 -2.66 19.66
C LEU A 99 8.25 -2.83 20.16
N ASN A 100 8.93 -1.74 20.56
CA ASN A 100 10.34 -1.78 20.96
C ASN A 100 10.64 -2.79 22.07
N LYS A 101 9.73 -2.97 23.06
CA LYS A 101 9.94 -3.97 24.11
C LYS A 101 9.95 -5.40 23.60
N TYR A 102 9.14 -5.72 22.60
CA TYR A 102 9.12 -7.04 21.96
C TYR A 102 10.31 -7.23 21.04
N MET A 103 10.66 -6.20 20.25
CA MET A 103 11.83 -6.21 19.36
C MET A 103 13.13 -6.48 20.12
N ASN A 104 13.27 -5.89 21.31
CA ASN A 104 14.48 -5.99 22.16
C ASN A 104 14.43 -7.15 23.15
N ASP A 105 13.35 -7.94 23.19
CA ASP A 105 13.25 -9.09 24.11
C ASP A 105 14.30 -10.15 23.72
N PRO A 106 15.12 -10.64 24.68
CA PRO A 106 16.21 -11.58 24.36
C PRO A 106 15.77 -12.95 23.87
N LYS A 107 14.47 -13.30 24.07
CA LYS A 107 13.92 -14.62 23.69
C LYS A 107 13.12 -14.57 22.40
N ILE A 108 12.32 -13.52 22.21
CA ILE A 108 11.37 -13.42 21.11
C ILE A 108 11.67 -12.26 20.16
N GLY A 109 12.66 -11.44 20.47
CA GLY A 109 12.99 -10.25 19.68
C GLY A 109 13.56 -10.55 18.29
N ILE A 110 13.93 -9.47 17.62
CA ILE A 110 14.68 -9.52 16.37
C ILE A 110 15.99 -8.76 16.56
N THR A 111 17.03 -9.16 15.87
CA THR A 111 18.31 -8.47 15.92
C THR A 111 18.22 -7.12 15.18
N LYS A 112 19.13 -6.20 15.53
CA LYS A 112 19.27 -4.94 14.80
C LYS A 112 19.49 -5.18 13.30
N ALA A 113 20.31 -6.17 12.93
CA ALA A 113 20.58 -6.54 11.54
C ALA A 113 19.31 -7.01 10.80
N GLU A 114 18.46 -7.80 11.45
CA GLU A 114 17.18 -8.25 10.87
C GLU A 114 16.21 -7.09 10.65
N TRP A 115 16.18 -6.10 11.58
CA TRP A 115 15.35 -4.91 11.37
C TRP A 115 15.93 -4.00 10.30
N GLU A 116 17.25 -3.85 10.21
CA GLU A 116 17.92 -3.06 9.17
C GLU A 116 17.82 -3.68 7.78
N ASP A 117 17.59 -4.99 7.67
CA ASP A 117 17.32 -5.71 6.43
C ASP A 117 15.95 -5.33 5.82
N VAL A 118 14.98 -4.91 6.61
CA VAL A 118 13.74 -4.29 6.12
C VAL A 118 14.08 -3.02 5.35
N PHE A 119 13.45 -2.77 4.20
CA PHE A 119 13.70 -1.57 3.40
C PHE A 119 13.51 -0.30 4.22
N LYS A 120 14.47 0.63 4.14
CA LYS A 120 14.53 1.84 4.98
C LYS A 120 13.22 2.65 4.93
N ALA A 121 12.64 2.85 3.75
CA ALA A 121 11.39 3.57 3.58
C ALA A 121 10.25 2.93 4.40
N PHE A 122 10.16 1.59 4.41
CA PHE A 122 9.14 0.87 5.15
C PHE A 122 9.37 0.92 6.67
N ARG A 123 10.64 0.84 7.13
CA ARG A 123 10.96 1.03 8.56
C ARG A 123 10.56 2.43 9.04
N ASN A 124 10.90 3.46 8.26
CA ASN A 124 10.55 4.84 8.59
C ASN A 124 9.04 5.02 8.71
N ASN A 125 8.27 4.38 7.81
CA ASN A 125 6.81 4.42 7.84
C ASN A 125 6.20 3.76 9.10
N CYS A 126 6.93 2.83 9.73
CA CYS A 126 6.52 2.12 10.93
C CYS A 126 7.00 2.78 12.24
N THR A 127 7.73 3.92 12.15
CA THR A 127 8.43 4.52 13.30
C THR A 127 7.99 5.97 13.50
N TRP A 128 7.60 6.31 14.73
CA TRP A 128 7.28 7.68 15.18
C TRP A 128 8.32 8.11 16.22
N GLY A 129 9.13 9.10 15.87
CA GLY A 129 10.32 9.45 16.66
C GLY A 129 11.29 8.26 16.76
N ASN A 130 11.53 7.76 17.97
CA ASN A 130 12.38 6.58 18.22
C ASN A 130 11.58 5.32 18.54
N THR A 131 10.26 5.34 18.36
CA THR A 131 9.38 4.24 18.74
C THR A 131 8.79 3.58 17.50
N VAL A 132 8.95 2.27 17.39
CA VAL A 132 8.33 1.44 16.37
C VAL A 132 6.93 1.06 16.85
N TYR A 133 5.90 1.32 16.05
CA TYR A 133 4.51 1.00 16.34
C TYR A 133 3.89 -0.01 15.37
N ALA A 134 4.59 -0.34 14.30
CA ALA A 134 4.08 -1.25 13.30
C ALA A 134 5.20 -2.12 12.71
N VAL A 135 4.82 -3.19 12.01
CA VAL A 135 5.70 -3.88 11.07
C VAL A 135 5.14 -3.73 9.65
N PRO A 136 5.98 -3.57 8.62
CA PRO A 136 5.49 -3.43 7.25
C PRO A 136 4.89 -4.76 6.77
N PHE A 137 3.80 -4.69 5.99
CA PHE A 137 3.15 -5.89 5.48
C PHE A 137 2.99 -5.86 3.96
N ASN A 138 1.87 -5.38 3.45
CA ASN A 138 1.54 -5.43 2.03
C ASN A 138 1.95 -4.12 1.32
N LYS A 139 3.25 -3.91 1.20
CA LYS A 139 3.82 -2.71 0.56
C LYS A 139 3.76 -2.79 -0.95
N SER A 140 3.43 -1.67 -1.58
CA SER A 140 3.21 -1.54 -3.01
C SER A 140 3.87 -0.26 -3.55
N LEU A 141 4.13 -0.23 -4.84
CA LEU A 141 4.61 0.95 -5.57
C LEU A 141 3.68 1.27 -6.72
N TYR A 142 3.65 2.52 -7.13
CA TYR A 142 3.01 2.90 -8.38
C TYR A 142 3.94 2.64 -9.56
N ILE A 143 3.38 2.08 -10.64
CA ILE A 143 4.12 1.67 -11.82
C ILE A 143 3.27 1.92 -13.07
N MET A 144 3.88 2.03 -14.22
CA MET A 144 3.15 2.15 -15.47
C MET A 144 2.86 0.76 -16.06
N TYR A 145 1.59 0.41 -16.18
CA TYR A 145 1.11 -0.74 -16.95
C TYR A 145 0.96 -0.35 -18.41
N TYR A 146 1.33 -1.25 -19.33
CA TYR A 146 1.17 -1.01 -20.76
C TYR A 146 0.85 -2.29 -21.53
N ASN A 147 0.08 -2.15 -22.60
CA ASN A 147 -0.21 -3.21 -23.57
C ASN A 147 1.00 -3.34 -24.50
N ALA A 148 1.83 -4.35 -24.27
CA ALA A 148 3.07 -4.58 -25.01
C ALA A 148 2.79 -4.93 -26.48
N THR A 149 1.73 -5.69 -26.75
CA THR A 149 1.30 -6.02 -28.11
C THR A 149 0.94 -4.77 -28.90
N ALA A 150 0.17 -3.84 -28.30
CA ALA A 150 -0.25 -2.61 -28.96
C ALA A 150 0.91 -1.65 -29.24
N LEU A 151 1.83 -1.47 -28.25
CA LEU A 151 3.02 -0.62 -28.43
C LEU A 151 3.90 -1.19 -29.54
N SER A 152 4.19 -2.49 -29.51
CA SER A 152 5.02 -3.17 -30.52
C SER A 152 4.40 -3.06 -31.92
N ALA A 153 3.11 -3.30 -32.06
CA ALA A 153 2.40 -3.20 -33.34
C ALA A 153 2.41 -1.77 -33.92
N ALA A 154 2.50 -0.76 -33.08
CA ALA A 154 2.60 0.65 -33.48
C ALA A 154 4.06 1.13 -33.67
N GLY A 155 5.06 0.31 -33.40
CA GLY A 155 6.47 0.69 -33.41
C GLY A 155 6.84 1.74 -32.34
N ILE A 156 6.09 1.75 -31.21
CA ILE A 156 6.27 2.72 -30.12
C ILE A 156 7.05 2.06 -28.98
N SER A 157 8.14 2.68 -28.61
CA SER A 157 8.92 2.28 -27.43
C SER A 157 8.18 2.59 -26.12
N VAL A 158 8.46 1.82 -25.08
CA VAL A 158 7.92 2.06 -23.73
C VAL A 158 8.33 3.45 -23.24
N PRO A 159 7.37 4.33 -22.88
CA PRO A 159 7.67 5.71 -22.48
C PRO A 159 8.55 5.78 -21.21
N LYS A 160 9.64 6.56 -21.29
CA LYS A 160 10.57 6.81 -20.17
C LYS A 160 10.44 8.22 -19.61
N SER A 161 9.79 9.12 -20.33
CA SER A 161 9.51 10.49 -19.94
C SER A 161 8.05 10.86 -20.15
N ILE A 162 7.59 11.93 -19.50
CA ILE A 162 6.21 12.44 -19.70
C ILE A 162 5.97 12.87 -21.15
N ASN A 163 6.98 13.41 -21.84
CA ASN A 163 6.84 13.76 -23.24
C ASN A 163 6.65 12.53 -24.14
N GLU A 164 7.39 11.45 -23.87
CA GLU A 164 7.22 10.18 -24.57
C GLU A 164 5.85 9.55 -24.24
N LEU A 165 5.36 9.66 -22.99
CA LEU A 165 4.03 9.21 -22.62
C LEU A 165 2.95 9.95 -23.40
N LEU A 166 3.06 11.29 -23.52
CA LEU A 166 2.12 12.10 -24.31
C LEU A 166 2.14 11.73 -25.80
N TYR A 167 3.34 11.51 -26.34
CA TYR A 167 3.50 11.06 -27.72
C TYR A 167 2.82 9.70 -27.95
N ALA A 168 3.14 8.72 -27.11
CA ALA A 168 2.56 7.37 -27.18
C ALA A 168 1.04 7.40 -26.98
N ALA A 169 0.54 8.14 -26.00
CA ALA A 169 -0.88 8.30 -25.75
C ALA A 169 -1.61 8.83 -27.00
N LYS A 170 -1.07 9.86 -27.65
CA LYS A 170 -1.64 10.43 -28.88
C LYS A 170 -1.59 9.44 -30.04
N ALA A 171 -0.46 8.78 -30.28
CA ALA A 171 -0.26 7.89 -31.41
C ALA A 171 -1.11 6.61 -31.30
N LEU A 172 -1.37 6.14 -30.08
CA LEU A 172 -2.13 4.91 -29.78
C LEU A 172 -3.64 5.14 -29.68
N THR A 173 -4.09 6.37 -29.48
CA THR A 173 -5.52 6.69 -29.41
C THR A 173 -6.17 6.55 -30.80
N LYS A 174 -7.30 5.82 -30.88
CA LYS A 174 -7.98 5.53 -32.15
C LYS A 174 -9.49 5.72 -32.01
N ASP A 175 -10.04 6.49 -32.91
CA ASP A 175 -11.46 6.60 -33.21
C ASP A 175 -11.73 5.79 -34.48
N LYS A 176 -12.18 4.54 -34.29
CA LYS A 176 -12.33 3.56 -35.39
C LYS A 176 -13.58 3.82 -36.22
N ASN A 177 -14.65 4.27 -35.58
CA ASN A 177 -15.95 4.51 -36.20
C ASN A 177 -16.09 5.97 -36.71
N LYS A 178 -15.13 6.86 -36.38
CA LYS A 178 -15.05 8.27 -36.78
C LYS A 178 -16.23 9.12 -36.27
N ASP A 179 -16.75 8.80 -35.11
CA ASP A 179 -17.83 9.57 -34.46
C ASP A 179 -17.31 10.73 -33.61
N GLY A 180 -15.99 10.93 -33.56
CA GLY A 180 -15.32 11.96 -32.78
C GLY A 180 -15.07 11.58 -31.32
N LYS A 181 -15.30 10.31 -30.96
CA LYS A 181 -14.99 9.73 -29.65
C LYS A 181 -14.04 8.56 -29.83
N PRO A 182 -12.90 8.50 -29.13
CA PRO A 182 -12.01 7.36 -29.22
C PRO A 182 -12.67 6.05 -28.74
N ASP A 183 -12.53 4.97 -29.52
CA ASP A 183 -12.83 3.60 -29.10
C ASP A 183 -11.68 2.99 -28.29
N VAL A 184 -10.45 3.51 -28.51
CA VAL A 184 -9.24 3.09 -27.81
C VAL A 184 -8.47 4.32 -27.38
N TYR A 185 -8.11 4.37 -26.12
CA TYR A 185 -7.32 5.46 -25.53
C TYR A 185 -5.89 5.00 -25.29
N GLY A 186 -4.91 5.78 -25.73
CA GLY A 186 -3.51 5.46 -25.48
C GLY A 186 -3.11 5.56 -24.02
N PHE A 187 -3.78 6.39 -23.23
CA PHE A 187 -3.54 6.52 -21.78
C PHE A 187 -4.87 6.58 -21.02
N ALA A 188 -4.82 6.17 -19.74
CA ALA A 188 -5.92 6.38 -18.82
C ALA A 188 -5.39 6.75 -17.43
N PHE A 189 -6.23 7.41 -16.64
CA PHE A 189 -5.94 7.72 -15.26
C PHE A 189 -7.20 7.67 -14.39
N ARG A 190 -7.00 7.40 -13.11
CA ARG A 190 -8.06 7.48 -12.12
C ARG A 190 -8.20 8.91 -11.63
N THR A 191 -9.45 9.37 -11.47
CA THR A 191 -9.70 10.70 -10.91
C THR A 191 -9.64 10.66 -9.37
N THR A 192 -8.50 10.23 -8.83
CA THR A 192 -8.26 10.06 -7.38
C THR A 192 -7.10 10.94 -6.92
N VAL A 193 -7.07 11.20 -5.61
CA VAL A 193 -5.94 11.89 -4.99
C VAL A 193 -4.60 11.21 -5.25
N ASP A 194 -4.58 9.87 -5.31
CA ASP A 194 -3.35 9.11 -5.59
C ASP A 194 -2.76 9.50 -6.94
N THR A 195 -3.59 9.51 -7.98
CA THR A 195 -3.14 9.93 -9.31
C THR A 195 -2.58 11.35 -9.31
N PHE A 196 -3.30 12.29 -8.68
CA PHE A 196 -2.81 13.67 -8.58
C PHE A 196 -1.48 13.75 -7.83
N GLN A 197 -1.37 13.09 -6.67
CA GLN A 197 -0.17 13.07 -5.83
C GLN A 197 1.04 12.49 -6.58
N ILE A 198 0.87 11.36 -7.29
CA ILE A 198 1.94 10.73 -8.09
C ILE A 198 2.50 11.73 -9.09
N PHE A 199 1.65 12.38 -9.89
CA PHE A 199 2.09 13.32 -10.90
C PHE A 199 2.67 14.59 -10.29
N LEU A 200 2.15 15.03 -9.12
CA LEU A 200 2.71 16.17 -8.37
C LEU A 200 4.13 15.88 -7.91
N MET A 201 4.38 14.71 -7.30
CA MET A 201 5.72 14.29 -6.87
C MET A 201 6.65 14.10 -8.08
N MET A 202 6.18 13.48 -9.16
CA MET A 202 6.96 13.38 -10.40
C MET A 202 7.31 14.76 -10.97
N ARG A 203 6.48 15.78 -10.74
CA ARG A 203 6.75 17.18 -11.15
C ARG A 203 7.65 17.92 -10.16
N GLY A 204 7.95 17.34 -8.99
CA GLY A 204 8.78 17.91 -7.94
C GLY A 204 7.99 18.79 -6.94
N GLY A 205 6.68 18.63 -6.88
CA GLY A 205 5.81 19.30 -5.91
C GLY A 205 5.30 18.35 -4.83
N ASP A 206 4.70 18.93 -3.79
CA ASP A 206 4.13 18.23 -2.64
C ASP A 206 2.76 18.80 -2.27
N ILE A 207 1.92 17.99 -1.64
CA ILE A 207 0.66 18.44 -1.03
C ILE A 207 0.96 19.25 0.24
N VAL A 208 1.84 18.74 1.09
CA VAL A 208 2.37 19.39 2.29
C VAL A 208 3.88 19.18 2.35
N LYS A 209 4.60 20.10 2.94
CA LYS A 209 6.05 19.99 3.13
C LYS A 209 6.44 20.34 4.56
N LEU A 210 7.57 19.80 5.03
CA LEU A 210 8.09 20.09 6.35
C LEU A 210 8.62 21.53 6.40
N GLY A 211 8.11 22.31 7.34
CA GLY A 211 8.55 23.66 7.64
C GLY A 211 9.84 23.68 8.46
N LYS A 212 10.43 24.86 8.64
CA LYS A 212 11.68 25.04 9.39
C LYS A 212 11.53 24.73 10.89
N ASP A 213 10.33 24.81 11.42
CA ASP A 213 9.97 24.49 12.79
C ASP A 213 9.65 23.00 13.03
N GLY A 214 9.84 22.16 12.01
CA GLY A 214 9.53 20.74 12.06
C GLY A 214 8.05 20.40 11.91
N LYS A 215 7.19 21.39 11.64
CA LYS A 215 5.77 21.19 11.38
C LYS A 215 5.48 21.19 9.88
N TYR A 216 4.51 20.40 9.45
CA TYR A 216 4.07 20.44 8.06
C TYR A 216 3.28 21.73 7.75
N ILE A 217 3.53 22.26 6.57
CA ILE A 217 2.79 23.39 6.00
C ILE A 217 2.20 23.00 4.66
N SER A 218 1.11 23.65 4.26
CA SER A 218 0.51 23.44 2.92
C SER A 218 1.51 23.84 1.83
N ALA A 219 1.63 23.00 0.81
CA ALA A 219 2.44 23.24 -0.38
C ALA A 219 1.60 23.14 -1.69
N ILE A 220 0.27 22.96 -1.55
CA ILE A 220 -0.63 22.71 -2.67
C ILE A 220 -0.76 23.92 -3.60
N ASP A 221 -0.67 25.15 -3.07
CA ASP A 221 -0.66 26.37 -3.89
C ASP A 221 0.74 26.62 -4.48
N SER A 222 1.05 25.86 -5.51
CA SER A 222 2.36 25.86 -6.17
C SER A 222 2.25 25.91 -7.69
N LYS A 223 3.37 26.22 -8.35
CA LYS A 223 3.49 26.12 -9.80
C LYS A 223 3.30 24.69 -10.28
N GLU A 224 3.87 23.75 -9.56
CA GLU A 224 3.82 22.31 -9.85
C GLU A 224 2.37 21.80 -9.86
N THR A 225 1.56 22.22 -8.89
CA THR A 225 0.12 21.90 -8.84
C THR A 225 -0.61 22.39 -10.09
N ARG A 226 -0.36 23.63 -10.50
CA ARG A 226 -0.97 24.21 -11.71
C ARG A 226 -0.59 23.46 -12.98
N GLU A 227 0.67 23.09 -13.09
CA GLU A 227 1.18 22.33 -14.23
C GLU A 227 0.59 20.93 -14.30
N VAL A 228 0.43 20.24 -13.16
CA VAL A 228 -0.20 18.92 -13.08
C VAL A 228 -1.69 19.00 -13.43
N LEU A 229 -2.42 19.95 -12.89
CA LEU A 229 -3.83 20.15 -13.24
C LEU A 229 -3.98 20.46 -14.74
N SER A 230 -3.14 21.35 -15.29
CA SER A 230 -3.12 21.69 -16.73
C SER A 230 -2.80 20.47 -17.58
N PHE A 231 -1.88 19.60 -17.14
CA PHE A 231 -1.52 18.37 -17.84
C PHE A 231 -2.74 17.45 -18.00
N PHE A 232 -3.45 17.15 -16.92
CA PHE A 232 -4.63 16.29 -16.96
C PHE A 232 -5.76 16.91 -17.79
N LYS A 233 -5.99 18.20 -17.64
CA LYS A 233 -6.99 18.92 -18.45
C LYS A 233 -6.68 18.84 -19.94
N LYS A 234 -5.42 19.04 -20.34
CA LYS A 234 -4.96 18.90 -21.72
C LYS A 234 -5.14 17.50 -22.28
N LEU A 235 -4.88 16.45 -21.48
CA LEU A 235 -5.11 15.06 -21.89
C LEU A 235 -6.58 14.79 -22.23
N LEU A 236 -7.50 15.31 -21.42
CA LEU A 236 -8.94 15.16 -21.62
C LEU A 236 -9.45 15.98 -22.81
N ASP A 237 -9.07 17.25 -22.88
CA ASP A 237 -9.48 18.17 -23.97
C ASP A 237 -9.00 17.68 -25.33
N SER A 238 -7.82 17.07 -25.37
CA SER A 238 -7.25 16.44 -26.58
C SER A 238 -7.84 15.06 -26.87
N LYS A 239 -8.71 14.52 -26.02
CA LYS A 239 -9.33 13.19 -26.13
C LYS A 239 -8.31 12.04 -26.28
N ILE A 240 -7.09 12.19 -25.73
CA ILE A 240 -6.05 11.16 -25.79
C ILE A 240 -5.95 10.33 -24.51
N ALA A 241 -6.73 10.67 -23.49
CA ALA A 241 -6.83 9.90 -22.27
C ALA A 241 -8.28 9.65 -21.85
N PHE A 242 -8.47 8.50 -21.22
CA PHE A 242 -9.70 8.12 -20.53
C PHE A 242 -9.55 8.39 -19.03
N ALA A 243 -10.61 8.84 -18.37
CA ALA A 243 -10.61 9.12 -16.94
C ALA A 243 -11.83 8.51 -16.24
N GLN A 244 -11.60 7.86 -15.10
CA GLN A 244 -12.68 7.37 -14.23
C GLN A 244 -12.23 7.31 -12.76
N GLY A 245 -13.18 7.26 -11.81
CA GLY A 245 -12.88 7.10 -10.38
C GLY A 245 -12.53 5.67 -9.95
N GLY A 246 -13.02 4.68 -10.69
CA GLY A 246 -12.80 3.25 -10.43
C GLY A 246 -11.45 2.73 -10.88
N TYR A 247 -11.19 1.44 -10.62
CA TYR A 247 -9.99 0.76 -11.10
C TYR A 247 -10.00 0.61 -12.62
N LEU A 248 -8.80 0.59 -13.21
CA LEU A 248 -8.61 0.55 -14.67
C LEU A 248 -8.33 -0.86 -15.21
N ASN A 249 -8.18 -1.85 -14.35
CA ASN A 249 -7.77 -3.21 -14.73
C ASN A 249 -8.67 -3.83 -15.80
N ASP A 250 -9.99 -3.73 -15.66
CA ASP A 250 -10.95 -4.36 -16.56
C ASP A 250 -10.94 -3.70 -17.95
N ILE A 251 -10.97 -2.36 -18.00
CA ILE A 251 -10.93 -1.64 -19.28
C ILE A 251 -9.57 -1.76 -19.97
N PHE A 252 -8.48 -1.88 -19.20
CA PHE A 252 -7.18 -2.24 -19.74
C PHE A 252 -7.19 -3.67 -20.27
N GLY A 253 -7.68 -4.64 -19.50
CA GLY A 253 -7.81 -6.04 -19.95
C GLY A 253 -8.75 -6.25 -21.15
N GLN A 254 -9.64 -5.29 -21.42
CA GLN A 254 -10.47 -5.26 -22.65
C GLN A 254 -9.72 -4.61 -23.83
N GLY A 255 -8.57 -3.97 -23.62
CA GLY A 255 -7.84 -3.25 -24.65
C GLY A 255 -8.43 -1.88 -25.00
N THR A 256 -9.38 -1.37 -24.21
CA THR A 256 -9.97 -0.04 -24.40
C THR A 256 -8.98 1.06 -23.99
N VAL A 257 -8.12 0.82 -23.02
CA VAL A 257 -6.99 1.68 -22.65
C VAL A 257 -5.69 0.91 -22.76
N LEU A 258 -4.61 1.56 -23.19
CA LEU A 258 -3.36 0.89 -23.54
C LEU A 258 -2.21 1.16 -22.57
N MET A 259 -2.29 2.24 -21.80
CA MET A 259 -1.32 2.56 -20.74
C MET A 259 -2.04 3.23 -19.57
N TYR A 260 -1.58 2.97 -18.36
CA TYR A 260 -2.01 3.69 -17.16
C TYR A 260 -0.99 3.53 -16.03
N ILE A 261 -1.06 4.40 -15.01
CA ILE A 261 -0.23 4.29 -13.81
C ILE A 261 -1.14 3.92 -12.64
N ASP A 262 -0.80 2.81 -11.96
CA ASP A 262 -1.46 2.38 -10.72
C ASP A 262 -0.50 1.50 -9.91
N THR A 263 -0.94 1.00 -8.77
CA THR A 263 -0.12 0.19 -7.90
C THR A 263 0.13 -1.21 -8.46
N ILE A 264 1.29 -1.81 -8.12
CA ILE A 264 1.59 -3.21 -8.47
C ILE A 264 0.61 -4.21 -7.85
N ALA A 265 -0.15 -3.83 -6.82
CA ALA A 265 -1.20 -4.65 -6.22
C ALA A 265 -2.34 -5.00 -7.20
N GLY A 266 -2.45 -4.27 -8.32
CA GLY A 266 -3.38 -4.56 -9.42
C GLY A 266 -2.99 -5.72 -10.31
N ARG A 267 -1.78 -6.28 -10.17
CA ARG A 267 -1.21 -7.29 -11.05
C ARG A 267 -2.13 -8.47 -11.33
N THR A 268 -2.57 -9.16 -10.29
CA THR A 268 -3.40 -10.38 -10.42
C THR A 268 -4.71 -10.11 -11.15
N TYR A 269 -5.29 -8.93 -10.99
CA TYR A 269 -6.51 -8.50 -11.70
C TYR A 269 -6.23 -8.23 -13.19
N VAL A 270 -5.07 -7.62 -13.50
CA VAL A 270 -4.64 -7.40 -14.89
C VAL A 270 -4.36 -8.72 -15.58
N GLU A 271 -3.64 -9.64 -14.93
CA GLU A 271 -3.40 -10.99 -15.46
C GLU A 271 -4.70 -11.71 -15.79
N GLN A 272 -5.68 -11.65 -14.91
CA GLN A 272 -6.98 -12.28 -15.12
C GLN A 272 -7.77 -11.61 -16.25
N SER A 273 -7.83 -10.27 -16.29
CA SER A 273 -8.65 -9.54 -17.26
C SER A 273 -8.08 -9.52 -18.68
N SER A 274 -6.74 -9.61 -18.84
CA SER A 274 -6.04 -9.58 -20.12
C SER A 274 -5.73 -10.97 -20.69
N LYS A 275 -5.95 -12.03 -19.92
CA LYS A 275 -5.58 -13.42 -20.28
C LYS A 275 -6.06 -13.83 -21.66
N GLY A 276 -5.13 -14.23 -22.52
CA GLY A 276 -5.40 -14.71 -23.89
C GLY A 276 -5.83 -13.62 -24.88
N LYS A 277 -5.76 -12.32 -24.50
CA LYS A 277 -6.15 -11.22 -25.38
C LYS A 277 -4.95 -10.47 -25.96
N PHE A 278 -3.95 -10.19 -25.13
CA PHE A 278 -2.71 -9.50 -25.52
C PHE A 278 -1.64 -9.70 -24.45
N GLU A 279 -0.39 -9.47 -24.84
CA GLU A 279 0.73 -9.38 -23.91
C GLU A 279 0.78 -7.99 -23.26
N TRP A 280 0.92 -7.96 -21.96
CA TRP A 280 1.11 -6.75 -21.18
C TRP A 280 2.41 -6.80 -20.39
N SER A 281 2.89 -5.65 -19.99
CA SER A 281 4.02 -5.52 -19.09
C SER A 281 3.87 -4.27 -18.24
N TRP A 282 4.81 -4.04 -17.36
CA TRP A 282 4.96 -2.79 -16.64
C TRP A 282 6.35 -2.20 -16.78
N ALA A 283 6.48 -0.93 -16.46
CA ALA A 283 7.73 -0.18 -16.46
C ALA A 283 7.72 0.81 -15.31
N PRO A 284 8.88 1.25 -14.81
CA PRO A 284 8.95 2.39 -13.91
C PRO A 284 8.15 3.58 -14.44
N VAL A 285 7.59 4.40 -13.56
CA VAL A 285 6.85 5.60 -13.98
C VAL A 285 7.75 6.49 -14.85
N PRO A 286 7.19 7.15 -15.88
CA PRO A 286 7.95 8.06 -16.75
C PRO A 286 8.51 9.25 -15.94
N VAL A 287 9.73 9.67 -16.21
CA VAL A 287 10.31 10.86 -15.58
C VAL A 287 9.58 12.12 -16.05
N TRP A 288 9.17 12.98 -15.12
CA TRP A 288 8.82 14.37 -15.41
C TRP A 288 10.00 15.29 -15.04
N MET A 289 10.15 15.64 -13.76
CA MET A 289 11.36 16.23 -13.18
C MET A 289 12.11 15.19 -12.33
N THR A 290 11.34 14.35 -11.67
CA THR A 290 11.82 13.25 -10.86
C THR A 290 11.08 11.96 -11.25
N ARG A 291 11.42 10.86 -10.58
CA ARG A 291 10.67 9.60 -10.63
C ARG A 291 10.08 9.27 -9.26
N ASN A 292 10.00 10.27 -8.38
CA ASN A 292 9.49 10.10 -7.04
C ASN A 292 7.98 9.80 -7.07
N VAL A 293 7.58 8.83 -6.30
CA VAL A 293 6.17 8.41 -6.15
C VAL A 293 5.92 8.05 -4.69
N PRO A 294 4.68 8.18 -4.19
CA PRO A 294 4.38 7.63 -2.89
C PRO A 294 4.44 6.10 -2.98
N PHE A 295 4.87 5.43 -1.93
CA PHE A 295 4.56 4.02 -1.83
C PHE A 295 3.17 3.84 -1.20
N ALA A 296 2.53 2.70 -1.50
CA ALA A 296 1.22 2.36 -1.00
C ALA A 296 1.29 1.12 -0.09
N GLY A 297 0.15 0.77 0.48
CA GLY A 297 0.01 -0.43 1.30
C GLY A 297 0.07 -0.15 2.79
N THR A 298 -0.32 -1.15 3.57
CA THR A 298 -0.49 -1.04 5.01
C THR A 298 0.62 -1.71 5.80
N ASP A 299 0.63 -1.42 7.08
CA ASP A 299 1.45 -2.03 8.11
C ASP A 299 0.54 -2.85 9.03
N ILE A 300 1.11 -3.66 9.91
CA ILE A 300 0.40 -4.33 10.99
C ILE A 300 0.72 -3.60 12.29
N ILE A 301 -0.32 -3.13 12.97
CA ILE A 301 -0.26 -2.54 14.31
C ILE A 301 -0.81 -3.50 15.36
N MET A 302 -0.35 -3.37 16.58
CA MET A 302 -0.83 -4.09 17.75
C MET A 302 -1.58 -3.12 18.67
N PHE A 303 -2.65 -3.58 19.32
CA PHE A 303 -3.42 -2.75 20.24
C PHE A 303 -3.03 -2.98 21.70
N SER A 304 -2.96 -1.90 22.49
CA SER A 304 -2.52 -1.92 23.87
C SER A 304 -3.53 -2.56 24.83
N ASN A 305 -4.81 -2.64 24.46
CA ASN A 305 -5.87 -3.26 25.25
C ASN A 305 -5.85 -4.80 25.27
N ALA A 306 -5.09 -5.44 24.40
CA ALA A 306 -4.90 -6.89 24.41
C ALA A 306 -4.10 -7.33 25.66
N LYS A 307 -4.31 -8.56 26.12
CA LYS A 307 -3.56 -9.13 27.24
C LYS A 307 -2.09 -9.34 26.87
N ASP A 308 -1.20 -9.35 27.87
CA ASP A 308 0.23 -9.48 27.61
C ASP A 308 0.61 -10.78 26.90
N GLU A 309 -0.06 -11.88 27.22
CA GLU A 309 0.09 -13.17 26.54
C GLU A 309 -0.34 -13.08 25.06
N GLU A 310 -1.47 -12.43 24.77
CA GLU A 310 -1.97 -12.22 23.42
C GLU A 310 -1.04 -11.30 22.62
N LYS A 311 -0.49 -10.26 23.26
CA LYS A 311 0.49 -9.36 22.63
C LYS A 311 1.82 -10.06 22.30
N ARG A 312 2.30 -10.94 23.19
CA ARG A 312 3.50 -11.77 22.91
C ARG A 312 3.24 -12.73 21.74
N ALA A 313 2.11 -13.41 21.73
CA ALA A 313 1.70 -14.29 20.64
C ALA A 313 1.51 -13.52 19.31
N ALA A 314 0.92 -12.33 19.37
CA ALA A 314 0.78 -11.45 18.20
C ALA A 314 2.13 -10.99 17.65
N TRP A 315 3.11 -10.70 18.52
CA TRP A 315 4.46 -10.36 18.10
C TRP A 315 5.13 -11.51 17.34
N GLU A 316 4.98 -12.76 17.76
CA GLU A 316 5.50 -13.92 17.03
C GLU A 316 4.90 -14.00 15.61
N PHE A 317 3.60 -13.76 15.46
CA PHE A 317 2.97 -13.72 14.13
C PHE A 317 3.42 -12.52 13.30
N MET A 318 3.52 -11.33 13.89
CA MET A 318 4.03 -10.12 13.20
C MET A 318 5.47 -10.33 12.70
N LYS A 319 6.32 -10.93 13.52
CA LYS A 319 7.69 -11.31 13.16
C LYS A 319 7.72 -12.34 12.03
N TYR A 320 6.83 -13.33 12.07
CA TYR A 320 6.67 -14.33 11.02
C TYR A 320 6.27 -13.69 9.68
N LEU A 321 5.33 -12.75 9.69
CA LEU A 321 4.90 -12.04 8.48
C LEU A 321 6.04 -11.31 7.77
N ILE A 322 7.01 -10.79 8.49
CA ILE A 322 8.18 -10.10 7.92
C ILE A 322 9.41 -11.02 7.76
N SER A 323 9.29 -12.33 7.99
CA SER A 323 10.40 -13.26 7.71
C SER A 323 10.70 -13.31 6.20
N PRO A 324 11.96 -13.56 5.80
CA PRO A 324 12.34 -13.53 4.39
C PRO A 324 11.48 -14.43 3.51
N GLU A 325 11.20 -15.65 3.96
CA GLU A 325 10.44 -16.65 3.24
C GLU A 325 8.97 -16.25 3.09
N VAL A 326 8.35 -15.74 4.17
CA VAL A 326 6.93 -15.38 4.18
C VAL A 326 6.69 -14.12 3.34
N THR A 327 7.54 -13.10 3.47
CA THR A 327 7.37 -11.88 2.66
C THR A 327 7.69 -12.13 1.18
N ALA A 328 8.62 -13.05 0.85
CA ALA A 328 8.84 -13.51 -0.53
C ALA A 328 7.62 -14.27 -1.07
N TYR A 329 7.08 -15.21 -0.29
CA TYR A 329 5.86 -15.96 -0.66
C TYR A 329 4.67 -15.02 -0.90
N TRP A 330 4.46 -14.06 0.01
CA TRP A 330 3.43 -13.03 -0.13
C TRP A 330 3.61 -12.24 -1.44
N ALA A 331 4.81 -11.73 -1.68
CA ALA A 331 5.10 -10.89 -2.84
C ALA A 331 4.86 -11.64 -4.17
N VAL A 332 5.35 -12.86 -4.28
CA VAL A 332 5.22 -13.69 -5.48
C VAL A 332 3.75 -13.99 -5.81
N ASN A 333 2.93 -14.28 -4.79
CA ASN A 333 1.54 -14.71 -5.00
C ASN A 333 0.53 -13.56 -5.08
N THR A 334 0.93 -12.33 -4.73
CA THR A 334 0.00 -11.19 -4.66
C THR A 334 0.39 -10.01 -5.54
N GLY A 335 1.64 -9.95 -6.01
CA GLY A 335 2.21 -8.82 -6.73
C GLY A 335 2.63 -7.64 -5.82
N TYR A 336 2.51 -7.75 -4.50
CA TYR A 336 3.09 -6.78 -3.56
C TYR A 336 4.62 -6.87 -3.53
N LEU A 337 5.28 -5.92 -2.86
CA LEU A 337 6.71 -5.96 -2.63
C LEU A 337 7.06 -6.89 -1.45
N PRO A 338 8.17 -7.61 -1.51
CA PRO A 338 8.77 -8.16 -0.30
C PRO A 338 9.27 -6.99 0.57
N VAL A 339 9.12 -7.10 1.88
CA VAL A 339 9.46 -6.00 2.79
C VAL A 339 10.92 -6.03 3.28
N ARG A 340 11.65 -7.13 3.00
CA ARG A 340 13.06 -7.32 3.39
C ARG A 340 13.94 -7.58 2.18
N ARG A 341 15.19 -7.08 2.21
CA ARG A 341 16.19 -7.33 1.16
C ARG A 341 16.56 -8.81 1.06
N SER A 342 16.69 -9.50 2.20
CA SER A 342 17.00 -10.93 2.25
C SER A 342 15.94 -11.80 1.59
N ALA A 343 14.69 -11.35 1.50
CA ALA A 343 13.64 -12.05 0.77
C ALA A 343 14.00 -12.30 -0.71
N LEU A 344 14.75 -11.39 -1.33
CA LEU A 344 15.24 -11.52 -2.71
C LEU A 344 16.29 -12.62 -2.87
N GLN A 345 16.83 -13.15 -1.77
CA GLN A 345 17.80 -14.24 -1.78
C GLN A 345 17.16 -15.61 -1.53
N THR A 346 15.88 -15.66 -1.16
CA THR A 346 15.17 -16.92 -0.93
C THR A 346 15.00 -17.73 -2.21
N THR A 347 14.86 -19.04 -2.06
CA THR A 347 14.60 -19.95 -3.20
C THR A 347 13.28 -19.60 -3.89
N ILE A 348 12.24 -19.24 -3.11
CA ILE A 348 10.92 -18.84 -3.59
C ILE A 348 11.05 -17.65 -4.55
N TRP A 349 11.71 -16.58 -4.10
CA TRP A 349 11.88 -15.39 -4.93
C TRP A 349 12.72 -15.66 -6.19
N LYS A 350 13.89 -16.31 -6.05
CA LYS A 350 14.78 -16.57 -7.17
C LYS A 350 14.15 -17.45 -8.27
N GLN A 351 13.38 -18.45 -7.87
CA GLN A 351 12.64 -19.29 -8.83
C GLN A 351 11.53 -18.49 -9.52
N ALA A 352 10.76 -17.71 -8.77
CA ALA A 352 9.70 -16.88 -9.33
C ALA A 352 10.25 -15.80 -10.27
N ALA A 353 11.27 -15.04 -9.87
CA ALA A 353 11.88 -14.00 -10.69
C ALA A 353 12.53 -14.54 -11.98
N LYS A 354 13.07 -15.78 -11.96
CA LYS A 354 13.57 -16.44 -13.16
C LYS A 354 12.48 -16.75 -14.17
N SER A 355 11.30 -17.17 -13.70
CA SER A 355 10.16 -17.48 -14.58
C SER A 355 9.33 -16.26 -14.95
N ASP A 356 9.40 -15.22 -14.13
CA ASP A 356 8.64 -13.98 -14.27
C ASP A 356 9.52 -12.75 -13.93
N PRO A 357 10.28 -12.24 -14.89
CA PRO A 357 11.14 -11.08 -14.69
C PRO A 357 10.40 -9.79 -14.32
N LEU A 358 9.07 -9.72 -14.50
CA LEU A 358 8.28 -8.56 -14.11
C LEU A 358 8.36 -8.29 -12.60
N LEU A 359 8.60 -9.31 -11.77
CA LEU A 359 8.75 -9.17 -10.31
C LEU A 359 9.90 -8.23 -9.91
N GLU A 360 10.95 -8.11 -10.74
CA GLU A 360 12.11 -7.28 -10.43
C GLU A 360 11.96 -5.82 -10.87
N ILE A 361 11.02 -5.52 -11.77
CA ILE A 361 10.87 -4.17 -12.32
C ILE A 361 10.49 -3.13 -11.24
N PRO A 362 9.54 -3.40 -10.32
CA PRO A 362 9.23 -2.45 -9.25
C PRO A 362 10.40 -2.16 -8.31
N LEU A 363 11.30 -3.13 -8.10
CA LEU A 363 12.48 -2.95 -7.24
C LEU A 363 13.45 -1.88 -7.78
N GLN A 364 13.46 -1.64 -9.10
CA GLN A 364 14.27 -0.58 -9.72
C GLN A 364 13.82 0.84 -9.31
N GLN A 365 12.64 0.96 -8.71
CA GLN A 365 12.06 2.24 -8.33
C GLN A 365 11.91 2.40 -6.80
N ILE A 366 12.27 1.38 -6.02
CA ILE A 366 12.02 1.38 -4.56
C ILE A 366 12.73 2.53 -3.84
N ASP A 367 13.92 2.93 -4.33
CA ASP A 367 14.68 4.05 -3.75
C ASP A 367 14.09 5.43 -4.10
N ASN A 368 13.15 5.50 -5.04
CA ASN A 368 12.38 6.69 -5.39
C ASN A 368 11.00 6.74 -4.70
N ALA A 369 10.71 5.75 -3.86
CA ALA A 369 9.46 5.68 -3.13
C ALA A 369 9.53 6.47 -1.83
N GLU A 370 8.58 7.37 -1.65
CA GLU A 370 8.48 8.22 -0.48
C GLU A 370 7.26 7.85 0.36
N MET A 371 7.37 8.01 1.67
CA MET A 371 6.23 7.79 2.55
C MET A 371 5.30 9.00 2.56
N ASP A 372 4.00 8.73 2.71
CA ASP A 372 3.03 9.78 3.03
C ASP A 372 3.36 10.42 4.39
N PRO A 373 3.03 11.69 4.58
CA PRO A 373 3.15 12.35 5.89
C PRO A 373 2.41 11.58 6.98
N GLN A 374 3.06 11.35 8.12
CA GLN A 374 2.50 10.65 9.27
C GLN A 374 1.58 11.59 10.09
N LEU A 375 0.65 12.26 9.41
CA LEU A 375 -0.30 13.19 10.01
C LEU A 375 -1.62 12.48 10.34
N SER A 376 -2.16 12.74 11.52
CA SER A 376 -3.47 12.20 11.92
C SER A 376 -4.62 12.73 11.05
N VAL A 377 -4.45 13.93 10.50
CA VAL A 377 -5.37 14.61 9.58
C VAL A 377 -5.11 14.32 8.10
N TRP A 378 -4.22 13.38 7.79
CA TRP A 378 -3.86 13.09 6.40
C TRP A 378 -5.03 12.59 5.54
N THR A 379 -5.95 11.83 6.14
CA THR A 379 -7.17 11.39 5.43
C THR A 379 -8.02 12.58 5.00
N GLU A 380 -8.21 13.54 5.87
CA GLU A 380 -8.97 14.78 5.62
C GLU A 380 -8.30 15.63 4.54
N ILE A 381 -6.97 15.79 4.61
CA ILE A 381 -6.17 16.50 3.59
C ILE A 381 -6.31 15.81 2.23
N ARG A 382 -6.20 14.48 2.16
CA ARG A 382 -6.40 13.72 0.91
C ARG A 382 -7.79 13.92 0.31
N ASN A 383 -8.83 14.00 1.15
CA ASN A 383 -10.20 14.27 0.71
C ASN A 383 -10.34 15.68 0.11
N VAL A 384 -9.69 16.69 0.71
CA VAL A 384 -9.62 18.05 0.15
C VAL A 384 -8.97 18.04 -1.23
N VAL A 385 -7.82 17.39 -1.38
CA VAL A 385 -7.10 17.29 -2.66
C VAL A 385 -7.91 16.50 -3.70
N SER A 386 -8.58 15.43 -3.28
CA SER A 386 -9.48 14.67 -4.16
C SER A 386 -10.61 15.54 -4.70
N THR A 387 -11.21 16.35 -3.84
CA THR A 387 -12.27 17.30 -4.22
C THR A 387 -11.74 18.36 -5.19
N MET A 388 -10.61 18.97 -4.87
CA MET A 388 -9.93 19.94 -5.74
C MET A 388 -9.70 19.39 -7.15
N PHE A 389 -9.10 18.20 -7.23
CA PHE A 389 -8.78 17.55 -8.50
C PHE A 389 -10.05 17.21 -9.30
N ASN A 390 -11.04 16.57 -8.67
CA ASN A 390 -12.28 16.18 -9.33
C ASN A 390 -13.11 17.37 -9.79
N ASP A 391 -13.26 18.40 -8.98
CA ASP A 391 -14.08 19.56 -9.33
C ASP A 391 -13.45 20.35 -10.48
N PHE A 392 -12.11 20.49 -10.49
CA PHE A 392 -11.41 21.10 -11.62
C PHE A 392 -11.51 20.26 -12.91
N ILE A 393 -11.22 18.96 -12.84
CA ILE A 393 -11.25 18.08 -14.04
C ILE A 393 -12.64 18.03 -14.67
N ASN A 394 -13.69 18.05 -13.85
CA ASN A 394 -15.08 18.05 -14.32
C ASN A 394 -15.62 19.45 -14.69
N GLY A 395 -14.77 20.48 -14.65
CA GLY A 395 -15.15 21.85 -15.05
C GLY A 395 -16.15 22.55 -14.11
N LYS A 396 -16.29 22.07 -12.85
CA LYS A 396 -17.19 22.69 -11.88
C LYS A 396 -16.65 23.99 -11.31
N VAL A 397 -15.32 24.11 -11.23
CA VAL A 397 -14.61 25.29 -10.74
C VAL A 397 -13.38 25.56 -11.61
N ASP A 398 -12.93 26.80 -11.66
CA ASP A 398 -11.66 27.15 -12.29
C ASP A 398 -10.48 26.73 -11.42
N MET A 399 -9.28 26.67 -12.03
CA MET A 399 -8.07 26.17 -11.39
C MET A 399 -7.68 26.95 -10.13
N GLU A 400 -7.71 28.28 -10.21
CA GLU A 400 -7.25 29.13 -9.11
C GLU A 400 -8.20 29.06 -7.92
N THR A 401 -9.51 29.02 -8.17
CA THR A 401 -10.52 28.82 -7.13
C THR A 401 -10.37 27.46 -6.45
N ALA A 402 -10.15 26.38 -7.22
CA ALA A 402 -9.93 25.03 -6.69
C ALA A 402 -8.69 24.97 -5.80
N ILE A 403 -7.55 25.51 -6.25
CA ILE A 403 -6.28 25.51 -5.51
C ILE A 403 -6.39 26.35 -4.23
N LYS A 404 -6.91 27.55 -4.30
CA LYS A 404 -7.03 28.46 -3.13
C LYS A 404 -7.93 27.87 -2.05
N LYS A 405 -9.04 27.24 -2.46
CA LYS A 405 -9.92 26.55 -1.53
C LYS A 405 -9.19 25.38 -0.86
N ALA A 406 -8.50 24.54 -1.63
CA ALA A 406 -7.76 23.41 -1.09
C ALA A 406 -6.65 23.86 -0.13
N ASP A 407 -5.90 24.89 -0.47
CA ASP A 407 -4.84 25.44 0.39
C ASP A 407 -5.40 25.96 1.73
N THR A 408 -6.54 26.66 1.69
CA THR A 408 -7.23 27.14 2.89
C THR A 408 -7.68 25.97 3.79
N ASP A 409 -8.31 24.96 3.20
CA ASP A 409 -8.82 23.80 3.96
C ASP A 409 -7.67 22.95 4.54
N ILE A 410 -6.57 22.76 3.77
CA ILE A 410 -5.38 22.06 4.25
C ILE A 410 -4.74 22.79 5.44
N LYS A 411 -4.57 24.11 5.35
CA LYS A 411 -4.04 24.94 6.46
C LYS A 411 -4.87 24.79 7.72
N LYS A 412 -6.19 24.73 7.58
CA LYS A 412 -7.10 24.51 8.74
C LYS A 412 -6.82 23.16 9.41
N TYR A 413 -6.73 22.06 8.65
CA TYR A 413 -6.42 20.74 9.20
C TYR A 413 -5.02 20.67 9.84
N LEU A 414 -4.02 21.32 9.24
CA LEU A 414 -2.68 21.39 9.83
C LEU A 414 -2.66 22.16 11.17
N VAL A 415 -3.51 23.18 11.33
CA VAL A 415 -3.70 23.84 12.64
C VAL A 415 -4.31 22.89 13.67
N GLU A 416 -5.25 22.02 13.26
CA GLU A 416 -5.85 21.01 14.14
C GLU A 416 -4.85 19.93 14.54
N GLU A 417 -3.94 19.52 13.66
CA GLU A 417 -2.88 18.52 13.90
C GLU A 417 -1.95 18.94 15.07
N TYR A 418 -1.69 20.25 15.19
CA TYR A 418 -0.68 20.78 16.11
C TYR A 418 -1.27 21.48 17.36
N LYS A 419 -2.57 21.35 17.61
CA LYS A 419 -3.21 21.76 18.87
C LYS A 419 -3.01 20.74 19.97
#